data_eb96c5a8c2c76173d31427a87fe46d31
#
_entry.id   eb96c5a8c2c76173d31427a87fe46d31
#
_cell.length_a   1.000
_cell.length_b   1.000
_cell.length_c   1.000
_cell.angle_alpha   90.00
_cell.angle_beta   90.00
_cell.angle_gamma   90.00
#
_symmetry.space_group_name_H-M   'P 1'
#
loop_
_entity.id
_entity.type
_entity.pdbx_description
1 polymer ?
#
loop_
_entity_poly.entity_id
_entity_poly.type
_entity_poly.pdbx_seq_one_letter_code
_entity_poly.pdbx_strand_id
1 'polypeptide(L)'
;MSIETIKMAKLADYWNHVANRKKFNIKICSLSIKNVPLFEDADITINSALTSICGRNGIGKTSLLKLIYGILSKDICNVGIFSSSDIDNISIDIIINGEKQTFTSSLGDGLRNVEYFDASSMALKIINEINTSPNKNGWFNTSNSYHLLNENLFFVQKITGKKYEYVKVNEVEGIIDDLTFPYFEVKEVNSNIVYTSESMGQGEHKLLIAIWKLIYTEKNSILFIEEPESFICPVSQKNFMDFLAYTIDTKKLNVLMATHSEHILSPQGLNSVLVLAKKGKKYTISN
;
A
#
# COMPACT_ATOMS: atom_id res chain seq x y z
N MET A 1 -32.33 -3.98 -10.30
CA MET A 1 -31.14 -3.21 -9.96
C MET A 1 -29.95 -4.04 -10.41
N SER A 2 -29.06 -3.53 -11.27
CA SER A 2 -27.94 -4.33 -11.77
C SER A 2 -26.92 -4.61 -10.64
N ILE A 3 -26.17 -5.70 -10.76
CA ILE A 3 -25.08 -6.05 -9.81
C ILE A 3 -24.09 -4.87 -9.68
N GLU A 4 -23.83 -4.16 -10.76
CA GLU A 4 -23.02 -2.95 -10.80
C GLU A 4 -23.57 -1.81 -9.94
N THR A 5 -24.88 -1.57 -9.97
CA THR A 5 -25.54 -0.52 -9.18
C THR A 5 -25.46 -0.83 -7.68
N ILE A 6 -25.61 -2.10 -7.28
CA ILE A 6 -25.48 -2.53 -5.88
C ILE A 6 -24.01 -2.39 -5.41
N LYS A 7 -23.03 -2.70 -6.27
CA LYS A 7 -21.60 -2.54 -5.95
C LYS A 7 -21.23 -1.06 -5.81
N MET A 8 -21.77 -0.18 -6.64
CA MET A 8 -21.55 1.27 -6.56
C MET A 8 -22.14 1.89 -5.28
N ALA A 9 -23.32 1.48 -4.84
CA ALA A 9 -23.93 1.94 -3.59
C ALA A 9 -23.06 1.58 -2.36
N LYS A 10 -22.42 0.41 -2.35
CA LYS A 10 -21.52 -0.02 -1.30
C LYS A 10 -20.19 0.75 -1.25
N LEU A 11 -19.75 1.36 -2.35
CA LEU A 11 -18.49 2.12 -2.37
C LEU A 11 -18.48 3.31 -1.43
N ALA A 12 -19.61 4.04 -1.36
CA ALA A 12 -19.75 5.16 -0.42
C ALA A 12 -19.62 4.69 1.04
N ASP A 13 -20.14 3.50 1.36
CA ASP A 13 -20.02 2.91 2.70
C ASP A 13 -18.59 2.55 3.04
N TYR A 14 -17.81 1.99 2.08
CA TYR A 14 -16.40 1.68 2.30
C TYR A 14 -15.60 2.95 2.59
N TRP A 15 -15.76 4.01 1.80
CA TRP A 15 -15.11 5.29 2.05
C TRP A 15 -15.49 5.90 3.39
N ASN A 16 -16.77 5.79 3.79
CA ASN A 16 -17.23 6.23 5.09
C ASN A 16 -16.59 5.45 6.24
N HIS A 17 -16.42 4.13 6.09
CA HIS A 17 -15.76 3.30 7.10
C HIS A 17 -14.26 3.60 7.19
N VAL A 18 -13.60 3.85 6.06
CA VAL A 18 -12.20 4.31 6.02
C VAL A 18 -12.01 5.61 6.77
N ALA A 19 -12.88 6.59 6.54
CA ALA A 19 -12.82 7.90 7.22
C ALA A 19 -13.08 7.81 8.73
N ASN A 20 -14.06 7.01 9.15
CA ASN A 20 -14.52 6.99 10.54
C ASN A 20 -13.82 5.97 11.45
N ARG A 21 -13.21 4.91 10.92
CA ARG A 21 -12.46 3.86 11.65
C ARG A 21 -13.13 3.26 12.89
N LYS A 22 -14.49 3.29 12.99
CA LYS A 22 -15.20 2.88 14.23
C LYS A 22 -14.97 1.43 14.64
N LYS A 23 -14.73 0.53 13.67
CA LYS A 23 -14.58 -0.92 13.89
C LYS A 23 -13.13 -1.41 13.74
N PHE A 24 -12.17 -0.50 13.78
CA PHE A 24 -10.76 -0.84 13.61
C PHE A 24 -10.11 -1.07 14.99
N ASN A 25 -9.47 -2.21 15.14
CA ASN A 25 -8.74 -2.57 16.35
C ASN A 25 -7.41 -1.81 16.47
N ILE A 26 -6.79 -1.51 15.33
CA ILE A 26 -5.56 -0.73 15.24
C ILE A 26 -5.89 0.60 14.58
N LYS A 27 -5.40 1.71 15.15
CA LYS A 27 -5.58 3.07 14.61
C LYS A 27 -4.34 3.89 14.86
N ILE A 28 -3.65 4.32 13.82
CA ILE A 28 -2.61 5.34 13.94
C ILE A 28 -3.31 6.66 14.26
N CYS A 29 -2.94 7.32 15.34
CA CYS A 29 -3.66 8.49 15.87
C CYS A 29 -2.91 9.79 15.65
N SER A 30 -1.59 9.79 15.85
CA SER A 30 -0.78 10.98 15.70
C SER A 30 0.66 10.67 15.34
N LEU A 31 1.32 11.65 14.72
CA LEU A 31 2.74 11.72 14.49
C LEU A 31 3.25 13.02 15.12
N SER A 32 4.20 12.93 16.03
CA SER A 32 4.86 14.09 16.64
C SER A 32 6.31 14.14 16.20
N ILE A 33 6.75 15.29 15.72
CA ILE A 33 8.13 15.58 15.31
C ILE A 33 8.57 16.78 16.14
N LYS A 34 9.60 16.62 16.98
CA LYS A 34 10.11 17.68 17.86
C LYS A 34 11.64 17.76 17.75
N ASN A 35 12.16 18.97 17.75
CA ASN A 35 13.61 19.21 17.77
C ASN A 35 14.40 18.48 16.66
N VAL A 36 13.78 18.22 15.50
CA VAL A 36 14.46 17.69 14.33
C VAL A 36 15.00 18.84 13.49
N PRO A 37 16.31 18.97 13.26
CA PRO A 37 16.93 20.17 12.67
C PRO A 37 16.35 20.56 11.31
N LEU A 38 15.99 19.59 10.49
CA LEU A 38 15.44 19.82 9.15
C LEU A 38 13.93 20.05 9.13
N PHE A 39 13.21 19.84 10.24
CA PHE A 39 11.76 19.98 10.32
C PHE A 39 11.34 21.12 11.25
N GLU A 40 10.23 21.74 10.94
CA GLU A 40 9.49 22.51 11.96
C GLU A 40 8.80 21.51 12.90
N ASP A 41 8.74 21.87 14.18
CA ASP A 41 8.00 21.06 15.17
C ASP A 41 6.55 20.90 14.74
N ALA A 42 6.05 19.67 14.73
CA ALA A 42 4.72 19.35 14.29
C ALA A 42 4.08 18.27 15.16
N ASP A 43 2.80 18.48 15.50
CA ASP A 43 1.91 17.49 16.08
C ASP A 43 0.76 17.26 15.10
N ILE A 44 0.78 16.14 14.43
CA ILE A 44 -0.11 15.82 13.33
C ILE A 44 -1.12 14.77 13.79
N THR A 45 -2.40 15.09 13.69
CA THR A 45 -3.47 14.15 14.00
C THR A 45 -3.82 13.34 12.76
N ILE A 46 -3.88 12.02 12.90
CA ILE A 46 -4.28 11.08 11.84
C ILE A 46 -5.67 10.55 12.16
N ASN A 47 -6.66 10.94 11.38
CA ASN A 47 -8.08 10.68 11.64
C ASN A 47 -8.69 9.59 10.73
N SER A 48 -7.99 9.13 9.70
CA SER A 48 -8.47 8.18 8.72
C SER A 48 -7.65 6.88 8.74
N ALA A 49 -8.24 5.79 8.30
CA ALA A 49 -7.53 4.54 8.06
C ALA A 49 -6.65 4.59 6.80
N LEU A 50 -6.89 5.56 5.93
CA LEU A 50 -6.05 5.88 4.78
C LEU A 50 -5.48 7.27 4.96
N THR A 51 -4.15 7.39 4.91
CA THR A 51 -3.44 8.67 5.00
C THR A 51 -2.44 8.78 3.88
N SER A 52 -2.54 9.83 3.08
CA SER A 52 -1.64 10.10 1.96
C SER A 52 -0.68 11.23 2.29
N ILE A 53 0.61 11.00 2.08
CA ILE A 53 1.65 12.02 2.17
C ILE A 53 1.90 12.55 0.76
N CYS A 54 1.59 13.82 0.52
CA CYS A 54 1.81 14.46 -0.76
C CYS A 54 2.83 15.59 -0.68
N GLY A 55 3.33 16.04 -1.83
CA GLY A 55 4.32 17.11 -1.94
C GLY A 55 5.16 16.95 -3.20
N ARG A 56 6.03 17.93 -3.49
CA ARG A 56 6.88 17.93 -4.68
C ARG A 56 7.83 16.72 -4.71
N ASN A 57 8.30 16.36 -5.91
CA ASN A 57 9.32 15.33 -6.05
C ASN A 57 10.61 15.74 -5.31
N GLY A 58 11.28 14.75 -4.68
CA GLY A 58 12.48 14.99 -3.90
C GLY A 58 12.28 15.69 -2.55
N ILE A 59 11.03 15.98 -2.13
CA ILE A 59 10.75 16.66 -0.85
C ILE A 59 10.96 15.76 0.38
N GLY A 60 11.14 14.43 0.20
CA GLY A 60 11.33 13.50 1.31
C GLY A 60 10.10 12.70 1.73
N LYS A 61 9.06 12.59 0.87
CA LYS A 61 7.86 11.76 1.17
C LYS A 61 8.24 10.31 1.50
N THR A 62 9.04 9.68 0.64
CA THR A 62 9.59 8.33 0.84
C THR A 62 10.37 8.22 2.16
N SER A 63 11.21 9.23 2.48
CA SER A 63 11.98 9.24 3.73
C SER A 63 11.07 9.28 4.96
N LEU A 64 10.03 10.13 4.94
CA LEU A 64 9.06 10.19 6.01
C LEU A 64 8.24 8.89 6.13
N LEU A 65 7.84 8.32 5.00
CA LEU A 65 7.10 7.04 4.98
C LEU A 65 7.94 5.91 5.57
N LYS A 66 9.22 5.79 5.14
CA LYS A 66 10.17 4.80 5.66
C LYS A 66 10.50 5.00 7.14
N LEU A 67 10.57 6.25 7.57
CA LEU A 67 10.80 6.56 8.98
C LEU A 67 9.65 6.07 9.86
N ILE A 68 8.40 6.38 9.49
CA ILE A 68 7.22 5.91 10.23
C ILE A 68 7.18 4.38 10.25
N TYR A 69 7.40 3.74 9.09
CA TYR A 69 7.53 2.29 8.99
C TYR A 69 8.60 1.74 9.93
N GLY A 70 9.82 2.29 9.89
CA GLY A 70 10.95 1.82 10.70
C GLY A 70 10.70 1.94 12.20
N ILE A 71 10.05 3.02 12.66
CA ILE A 71 9.67 3.18 14.07
C ILE A 71 8.67 2.10 14.50
N LEU A 72 7.70 1.77 13.65
CA LEU A 72 6.64 0.81 13.99
C LEU A 72 7.10 -0.65 13.84
N SER A 73 7.92 -0.96 12.85
CA SER A 73 8.45 -2.31 12.62
C SER A 73 9.72 -2.61 13.42
N LYS A 74 10.40 -1.57 13.95
CA LYS A 74 11.76 -1.61 14.51
C LYS A 74 12.85 -1.95 13.49
N ASP A 75 12.55 -1.88 12.22
CA ASP A 75 13.50 -2.00 11.12
C ASP A 75 13.86 -0.61 10.60
N ILE A 76 14.74 0.08 11.33
CA ILE A 76 15.16 1.46 11.03
C ILE A 76 16.37 1.42 10.08
N CYS A 77 16.15 1.06 8.84
CA CYS A 77 17.17 1.05 7.80
C CYS A 77 16.90 2.12 6.74
N ASN A 78 17.90 2.89 6.36
CA ASN A 78 17.85 3.83 5.23
C ASN A 78 16.70 4.85 5.25
N VAL A 79 16.56 5.56 6.36
CA VAL A 79 15.51 6.60 6.54
C VAL A 79 15.80 7.92 5.80
N GLY A 80 16.71 7.89 4.84
CA GLY A 80 16.90 8.97 3.88
C GLY A 80 17.46 10.26 4.53
N ILE A 81 16.64 11.30 4.62
CA ILE A 81 17.02 12.63 5.11
C ILE A 81 17.14 12.73 6.63
N PHE A 82 16.79 11.70 7.38
CA PHE A 82 16.87 11.70 8.85
C PHE A 82 18.18 11.09 9.34
N SER A 83 18.83 11.74 10.29
CA SER A 83 19.97 11.18 11.02
C SER A 83 19.50 10.27 12.17
N SER A 84 20.38 9.44 12.71
CA SER A 84 20.05 8.56 13.84
C SER A 84 19.58 9.36 15.07
N SER A 85 20.16 10.56 15.32
CA SER A 85 19.75 11.44 16.42
C SER A 85 18.38 12.12 16.20
N ASP A 86 17.94 12.26 14.93
CA ASP A 86 16.64 12.87 14.63
C ASP A 86 15.50 11.91 14.94
N ILE A 87 15.73 10.62 14.78
CA ILE A 87 14.72 9.56 14.92
C ILE A 87 14.20 9.47 16.36
N ASP A 88 15.06 9.73 17.37
CA ASP A 88 14.70 9.70 18.79
C ASP A 88 13.70 10.80 19.18
N ASN A 89 13.61 11.84 18.38
CA ASN A 89 12.73 12.99 18.56
C ASN A 89 11.38 12.86 17.83
N ILE A 90 11.08 11.65 17.35
CA ILE A 90 9.85 11.36 16.61
C ILE A 90 9.05 10.28 17.34
N SER A 91 7.77 10.54 17.56
CA SER A 91 6.88 9.59 18.21
C SER A 91 5.58 9.40 17.44
N ILE A 92 5.02 8.19 17.53
CA ILE A 92 3.78 7.80 16.87
C ILE A 92 2.84 7.21 17.91
N ASP A 93 1.65 7.78 18.03
CA ASP A 93 0.61 7.23 18.89
C ASP A 93 -0.32 6.33 18.10
N ILE A 94 -0.55 5.14 18.63
CA ILE A 94 -1.45 4.13 18.05
C ILE A 94 -2.41 3.65 19.12
N ILE A 95 -3.68 3.48 18.77
CA ILE A 95 -4.63 2.73 19.58
C ILE A 95 -4.63 1.28 19.10
N ILE A 96 -4.41 0.34 20.02
CA ILE A 96 -4.46 -1.11 19.77
C ILE A 96 -5.48 -1.70 20.73
N ASN A 97 -6.55 -2.29 20.19
CA ASN A 97 -7.67 -2.86 20.98
C ASN A 97 -8.26 -1.90 22.03
N GLY A 98 -8.27 -0.60 21.73
CA GLY A 98 -8.80 0.44 22.61
C GLY A 98 -7.78 1.11 23.53
N GLU A 99 -6.57 0.57 23.64
CA GLU A 99 -5.49 1.12 24.46
C GLU A 99 -4.52 1.95 23.62
N LYS A 100 -4.18 3.14 24.12
CA LYS A 100 -3.22 4.04 23.46
C LYS A 100 -1.79 3.63 23.82
N GLN A 101 -0.97 3.44 22.80
CA GLN A 101 0.46 3.13 22.91
C GLN A 101 1.26 4.14 22.09
N THR A 102 2.43 4.54 22.61
CA THR A 102 3.35 5.46 21.94
C THR A 102 4.60 4.68 21.49
N PHE A 103 4.97 4.87 20.24
CA PHE A 103 6.13 4.26 19.60
C PHE A 103 7.16 5.35 19.27
N THR A 104 8.43 5.09 19.61
CA THR A 104 9.61 5.87 19.19
C THR A 104 10.66 4.89 18.66
N SER A 105 11.83 5.36 18.27
CA SER A 105 12.95 4.47 17.91
C SER A 105 13.29 3.46 19.02
N SER A 106 13.25 3.90 20.28
CA SER A 106 13.65 3.13 21.47
C SER A 106 12.48 2.58 22.28
N LEU A 107 11.28 3.19 22.19
CA LEU A 107 10.11 2.83 22.98
C LEU A 107 9.10 1.99 22.18
N GLY A 108 8.55 0.97 22.82
CA GLY A 108 7.59 0.02 22.27
C GLY A 108 8.28 -1.13 21.54
N ASP A 109 7.67 -2.31 21.61
CA ASP A 109 8.07 -3.45 20.77
C ASP A 109 7.57 -3.25 19.34
N GLY A 110 8.30 -3.76 18.35
CA GLY A 110 7.89 -3.68 16.95
C GLY A 110 6.53 -4.37 16.75
N LEU A 111 5.67 -3.75 15.96
CA LEU A 111 4.41 -4.36 15.56
C LEU A 111 4.64 -5.44 14.51
N ARG A 112 4.07 -6.63 14.71
CA ARG A 112 4.27 -7.77 13.81
C ARG A 112 3.66 -7.57 12.41
N ASN A 113 2.50 -6.91 12.35
CA ASN A 113 1.74 -6.77 11.11
C ASN A 113 1.94 -5.37 10.51
N VAL A 114 3.20 -5.00 10.29
CA VAL A 114 3.59 -3.75 9.62
C VAL A 114 4.38 -4.10 8.37
N GLU A 115 3.89 -3.67 7.22
CA GLU A 115 4.45 -4.03 5.94
C GLU A 115 4.74 -2.80 5.08
N TYR A 116 5.89 -2.81 4.39
CA TYR A 116 6.27 -1.80 3.40
C TYR A 116 6.18 -2.38 2.00
N PHE A 117 5.50 -1.69 1.10
CA PHE A 117 5.23 -2.17 -0.23
C PHE A 117 5.55 -1.13 -1.30
N ASP A 118 6.48 -1.50 -2.19
CA ASP A 118 6.79 -0.82 -3.45
C ASP A 118 6.58 -1.81 -4.60
N ALA A 119 5.50 -1.62 -5.35
CA ALA A 119 5.14 -2.51 -6.45
C ALA A 119 6.19 -2.52 -7.57
N SER A 120 6.86 -1.39 -7.81
CA SER A 120 7.89 -1.29 -8.85
C SER A 120 9.14 -2.08 -8.47
N SER A 121 9.60 -1.95 -7.24
CA SER A 121 10.74 -2.72 -6.72
C SER A 121 10.44 -4.22 -6.70
N MET A 122 9.25 -4.60 -6.21
CA MET A 122 8.84 -6.00 -6.18
C MET A 122 8.73 -6.61 -7.57
N ALA A 123 8.13 -5.91 -8.54
CA ALA A 123 8.03 -6.38 -9.92
C ALA A 123 9.39 -6.59 -10.57
N LEU A 124 10.35 -5.69 -10.32
CA LEU A 124 11.73 -5.85 -10.82
C LEU A 124 12.41 -7.10 -10.24
N LYS A 125 12.28 -7.35 -8.94
CA LYS A 125 12.82 -8.56 -8.30
C LYS A 125 12.21 -9.83 -8.92
N ILE A 126 10.89 -9.87 -9.08
CA ILE A 126 10.17 -11.00 -9.66
C ILE A 126 10.62 -11.25 -11.12
N ILE A 127 10.68 -10.20 -11.95
CA ILE A 127 11.09 -10.33 -13.36
C ILE A 127 12.55 -10.81 -13.47
N ASN A 128 13.44 -10.28 -12.62
CA ASN A 128 14.84 -10.73 -12.59
C ASN A 128 14.92 -12.22 -12.23
N GLU A 129 14.19 -12.65 -11.21
CA GLU A 129 14.15 -14.06 -10.81
C GLU A 129 13.58 -14.95 -11.93
N ILE A 130 12.47 -14.54 -12.55
CA ILE A 130 11.89 -15.22 -13.70
C ILE A 130 12.92 -15.41 -14.82
N ASN A 131 13.75 -14.39 -15.10
CA ASN A 131 14.72 -14.45 -16.20
C ASN A 131 15.97 -15.27 -15.85
N THR A 132 16.36 -15.36 -14.59
CA THR A 132 17.59 -16.01 -14.15
C THR A 132 17.40 -17.45 -13.67
N SER A 133 16.21 -17.83 -13.26
CA SER A 133 15.92 -19.18 -12.74
C SER A 133 15.93 -20.24 -13.84
N PRO A 134 16.79 -21.27 -13.73
CA PRO A 134 16.91 -22.33 -14.74
C PRO A 134 15.74 -23.34 -14.71
N ASN A 135 15.02 -23.46 -13.59
CA ASN A 135 13.96 -24.45 -13.40
C ASN A 135 12.70 -23.85 -12.77
N LYS A 136 11.92 -23.12 -13.55
CA LYS A 136 10.65 -22.53 -13.12
C LYS A 136 9.56 -23.56 -12.84
N ASN A 137 9.62 -24.74 -13.45
CA ASN A 137 8.60 -25.77 -13.23
C ASN A 137 8.58 -26.24 -11.77
N GLY A 138 9.71 -26.15 -11.06
CA GLY A 138 9.79 -26.45 -9.64
C GLY A 138 9.02 -25.47 -8.74
N TRP A 139 8.80 -24.23 -9.18
CA TRP A 139 8.09 -23.20 -8.42
C TRP A 139 6.65 -23.57 -8.12
N PHE A 140 6.01 -24.32 -9.01
CA PHE A 140 4.59 -24.64 -8.92
C PHE A 140 4.31 -25.92 -8.14
N ASN A 141 5.33 -26.68 -7.75
CA ASN A 141 5.15 -27.95 -7.01
C ASN A 141 4.66 -27.73 -5.59
N THR A 142 5.00 -26.60 -4.98
CA THR A 142 4.65 -26.22 -3.59
C THR A 142 3.82 -24.96 -3.53
N SER A 143 3.52 -24.33 -4.66
CA SER A 143 2.79 -23.05 -4.69
C SER A 143 1.32 -23.23 -4.31
N ASN A 144 0.78 -22.27 -3.55
CA ASN A 144 -0.65 -22.11 -3.40
C ASN A 144 -1.23 -21.46 -4.66
N SER A 145 -2.16 -22.14 -5.33
CA SER A 145 -2.75 -21.67 -6.59
C SER A 145 -4.25 -21.43 -6.44
N TYR A 146 -4.72 -20.26 -6.88
CA TYR A 146 -6.13 -19.92 -6.87
C TYR A 146 -6.50 -18.95 -8.01
N HIS A 147 -7.79 -18.86 -8.29
CA HIS A 147 -8.34 -17.87 -9.22
C HIS A 147 -8.89 -16.68 -8.46
N LEU A 148 -8.67 -15.48 -8.99
CA LEU A 148 -9.38 -14.31 -8.48
C LEU A 148 -10.86 -14.42 -8.84
N LEU A 149 -11.72 -14.28 -7.84
CA LEU A 149 -13.17 -14.45 -7.97
C LEU A 149 -13.91 -13.22 -7.43
N ASN A 150 -15.19 -13.11 -7.76
CA ASN A 150 -16.15 -12.14 -7.19
C ASN A 150 -15.65 -10.68 -7.24
N GLU A 151 -15.58 -10.05 -6.06
CA GLU A 151 -15.17 -8.65 -5.92
C GLU A 151 -13.75 -8.40 -6.42
N ASN A 152 -12.81 -9.31 -6.14
CA ASN A 152 -11.42 -9.15 -6.55
C ASN A 152 -11.27 -9.16 -8.07
N LEU A 153 -11.90 -10.11 -8.77
CA LEU A 153 -11.90 -10.14 -10.24
C LEU A 153 -12.62 -8.92 -10.83
N PHE A 154 -13.75 -8.51 -10.23
CA PHE A 154 -14.48 -7.31 -10.65
C PHE A 154 -13.58 -6.06 -10.60
N PHE A 155 -12.86 -5.84 -9.50
CA PHE A 155 -11.96 -4.69 -9.37
C PHE A 155 -10.78 -4.77 -10.34
N VAL A 156 -10.17 -5.95 -10.51
CA VAL A 156 -9.10 -6.13 -11.52
C VAL A 156 -9.58 -5.69 -12.89
N GLN A 157 -10.75 -6.17 -13.33
CA GLN A 157 -11.33 -5.81 -14.63
C GLN A 157 -11.65 -4.31 -14.73
N LYS A 158 -12.17 -3.73 -13.65
CA LYS A 158 -12.50 -2.29 -13.60
C LYS A 158 -11.25 -1.41 -13.67
N ILE A 159 -10.15 -1.81 -13.04
CA ILE A 159 -8.91 -1.04 -12.99
C ILE A 159 -8.14 -1.20 -14.31
N THR A 160 -8.03 -2.42 -14.84
CA THR A 160 -7.30 -2.69 -16.09
C THR A 160 -8.05 -2.25 -17.34
N GLY A 161 -9.38 -2.14 -17.26
CA GLY A 161 -10.26 -1.95 -18.42
C GLY A 161 -10.41 -3.20 -19.28
N LYS A 162 -9.86 -4.34 -18.88
CA LYS A 162 -9.89 -5.61 -19.57
C LYS A 162 -10.98 -6.53 -18.99
N LYS A 163 -11.49 -7.45 -19.81
CA LYS A 163 -12.38 -8.52 -19.36
C LYS A 163 -11.62 -9.84 -19.36
N TYR A 164 -11.41 -10.40 -18.16
CA TYR A 164 -10.73 -11.68 -18.02
C TYR A 164 -11.73 -12.84 -17.91
N GLU A 165 -11.44 -13.92 -18.61
CA GLU A 165 -12.08 -15.21 -18.38
C GLU A 165 -11.62 -15.76 -17.03
N TYR A 166 -10.30 -15.65 -16.77
CA TYR A 166 -9.72 -15.89 -15.45
C TYR A 166 -8.42 -15.11 -15.23
N VAL A 167 -8.13 -14.87 -13.95
CA VAL A 167 -6.82 -14.46 -13.44
C VAL A 167 -6.44 -15.48 -12.37
N LYS A 168 -5.46 -16.34 -12.70
CA LYS A 168 -4.89 -17.33 -11.78
C LYS A 168 -3.65 -16.75 -11.12
N VAL A 169 -3.55 -16.94 -9.81
CA VAL A 169 -2.40 -16.54 -8.99
C VAL A 169 -1.74 -17.81 -8.48
N ASN A 170 -0.44 -17.93 -8.68
CA ASN A 170 0.39 -18.93 -8.03
C ASN A 170 1.30 -18.20 -7.04
N GLU A 171 1.15 -18.47 -5.75
CA GLU A 171 1.99 -17.90 -4.70
C GLU A 171 3.25 -18.73 -4.56
N VAL A 172 4.38 -18.17 -4.95
CA VAL A 172 5.68 -18.84 -4.96
C VAL A 172 6.45 -18.41 -3.72
N GLU A 173 7.00 -19.38 -2.98
CA GLU A 173 7.72 -19.17 -1.72
C GLU A 173 9.17 -19.61 -1.82
N GLY A 174 10.05 -18.99 -1.00
CA GLY A 174 11.43 -19.45 -0.77
C GLY A 174 12.40 -19.24 -1.93
N ILE A 175 12.05 -18.44 -2.95
CA ILE A 175 12.89 -18.17 -4.11
C ILE A 175 13.57 -16.78 -3.99
N ILE A 176 12.85 -15.77 -3.52
CA ILE A 176 13.34 -14.40 -3.37
C ILE A 176 13.37 -14.04 -1.88
N ASP A 177 14.55 -14.03 -1.26
CA ASP A 177 14.75 -13.57 0.14
C ASP A 177 13.70 -14.12 1.14
N ASP A 178 13.29 -15.40 1.01
CA ASP A 178 12.21 -16.02 1.77
C ASP A 178 10.83 -15.33 1.65
N LEU A 179 10.66 -14.47 0.64
CA LEU A 179 9.40 -13.78 0.40
C LEU A 179 8.45 -14.62 -0.45
N THR A 180 7.18 -14.55 -0.12
CA THR A 180 6.11 -15.01 -1.02
C THR A 180 5.86 -13.97 -2.10
N PHE A 181 5.82 -14.39 -3.36
CA PHE A 181 5.49 -13.50 -4.48
C PHE A 181 4.49 -14.16 -5.45
N PRO A 182 3.67 -13.35 -6.16
CA PRO A 182 2.71 -13.88 -7.10
C PRO A 182 3.33 -14.13 -8.47
N TYR A 183 2.99 -15.26 -9.07
CA TYR A 183 3.15 -15.51 -10.50
C TYR A 183 1.76 -15.64 -11.13
N PHE A 184 1.47 -14.82 -12.12
CA PHE A 184 0.16 -14.73 -12.73
C PHE A 184 0.09 -15.53 -14.03
N GLU A 185 -1.08 -16.13 -14.27
CA GLU A 185 -1.55 -16.66 -15.55
C GLU A 185 -2.92 -16.06 -15.81
N VAL A 186 -3.10 -15.46 -16.97
CA VAL A 186 -4.33 -14.75 -17.31
C VAL A 186 -4.84 -15.12 -18.70
N LYS A 187 -6.17 -15.12 -18.84
CA LYS A 187 -6.86 -15.29 -20.12
C LYS A 187 -7.94 -14.23 -20.25
N GLU A 188 -7.91 -13.48 -21.33
CA GLU A 188 -8.95 -12.51 -21.64
C GLU A 188 -10.17 -13.19 -22.29
N VAL A 189 -11.36 -12.65 -22.02
CA VAL A 189 -12.61 -13.13 -22.65
C VAL A 189 -12.52 -13.00 -24.17
N ASN A 190 -12.99 -14.01 -24.88
CA ASN A 190 -12.93 -14.10 -26.35
C ASN A 190 -11.51 -14.13 -26.93
N SER A 191 -10.51 -14.44 -26.13
CA SER A 191 -9.13 -14.67 -26.56
C SER A 191 -8.76 -16.14 -26.41
N ASN A 192 -8.03 -16.69 -27.39
CA ASN A 192 -7.42 -18.02 -27.28
C ASN A 192 -6.01 -17.94 -26.67
N ILE A 193 -5.54 -16.72 -26.33
CA ILE A 193 -4.19 -16.49 -25.85
C ILE A 193 -4.24 -16.50 -24.33
N VAL A 194 -3.44 -17.37 -23.74
CA VAL A 194 -3.07 -17.36 -22.33
C VAL A 194 -1.68 -16.74 -22.22
N TYR A 195 -1.52 -15.80 -21.32
CA TYR A 195 -0.22 -15.17 -21.04
C TYR A 195 0.06 -15.12 -19.55
N THR A 196 1.33 -15.02 -19.22
CA THR A 196 1.83 -15.14 -17.84
C THR A 196 2.64 -13.92 -17.43
N SER A 197 3.07 -13.88 -16.18
CA SER A 197 4.01 -12.86 -15.66
C SER A 197 5.24 -12.63 -16.56
N GLU A 198 5.67 -13.64 -17.32
CA GLU A 198 6.81 -13.54 -18.24
C GLU A 198 6.53 -12.68 -19.48
N SER A 199 5.31 -12.76 -20.00
CA SER A 199 4.90 -12.11 -21.24
C SER A 199 3.93 -10.95 -21.05
N MET A 200 3.56 -10.69 -19.79
CA MET A 200 2.65 -9.62 -19.40
C MET A 200 3.29 -8.24 -19.56
N GLY A 201 2.52 -7.24 -19.97
CA GLY A 201 2.98 -5.85 -19.98
C GLY A 201 3.35 -5.38 -18.56
N GLN A 202 4.46 -4.63 -18.44
CA GLN A 202 4.98 -4.24 -17.12
C GLN A 202 3.96 -3.48 -16.24
N GLY A 203 3.13 -2.61 -16.84
CA GLY A 203 2.08 -1.88 -16.11
C GLY A 203 1.02 -2.81 -15.53
N GLU A 204 0.55 -3.77 -16.33
CA GLU A 204 -0.41 -4.80 -15.89
C GLU A 204 0.19 -5.68 -14.80
N HIS A 205 1.44 -6.12 -14.96
CA HIS A 205 2.14 -6.95 -13.99
C HIS A 205 2.26 -6.26 -12.63
N LYS A 206 2.76 -5.01 -12.60
CA LYS A 206 2.86 -4.22 -11.37
C LYS A 206 1.49 -4.00 -10.70
N LEU A 207 0.46 -3.73 -11.50
CA LEU A 207 -0.90 -3.56 -11.00
C LEU A 207 -1.44 -4.84 -10.36
N LEU A 208 -1.27 -5.99 -11.01
CA LEU A 208 -1.70 -7.28 -10.44
C LEU A 208 -0.92 -7.62 -9.17
N ILE A 209 0.38 -7.30 -9.09
CA ILE A 209 1.18 -7.43 -7.87
C ILE A 209 0.61 -6.55 -6.75
N ALA A 210 0.25 -5.29 -7.04
CA ALA A 210 -0.34 -4.40 -6.04
C ALA A 210 -1.70 -4.90 -5.54
N ILE A 211 -2.54 -5.40 -6.44
CA ILE A 211 -3.84 -5.99 -6.08
C ILE A 211 -3.64 -7.26 -5.25
N TRP A 212 -2.74 -8.15 -5.68
CA TRP A 212 -2.39 -9.36 -4.91
C TRP A 212 -1.90 -8.99 -3.51
N LYS A 213 -1.00 -8.01 -3.38
CA LYS A 213 -0.49 -7.59 -2.08
C LYS A 213 -1.60 -7.14 -1.14
N LEU A 214 -2.54 -6.34 -1.63
CA LEU A 214 -3.71 -5.93 -0.86
C LEU A 214 -4.60 -7.12 -0.44
N ILE A 215 -4.74 -8.12 -1.33
CA ILE A 215 -5.48 -9.36 -1.02
C ILE A 215 -4.71 -10.24 -0.03
N TYR A 216 -3.39 -10.32 -0.15
CA TYR A 216 -2.52 -11.16 0.67
C TYR A 216 -2.29 -10.59 2.07
N THR A 217 -2.20 -9.27 2.22
CA THR A 217 -1.98 -8.59 3.52
C THR A 217 -2.99 -9.06 4.57
N GLU A 218 -2.51 -9.40 5.76
CA GLU A 218 -3.33 -9.88 6.87
C GLU A 218 -4.30 -8.82 7.39
N LYS A 219 -5.37 -9.26 8.07
CA LYS A 219 -6.32 -8.36 8.73
C LYS A 219 -5.65 -7.60 9.88
N ASN A 220 -6.11 -6.36 10.11
CA ASN A 220 -5.60 -5.45 11.14
C ASN A 220 -4.11 -5.12 10.98
N SER A 221 -3.58 -5.11 9.75
CA SER A 221 -2.21 -4.71 9.46
C SER A 221 -2.10 -3.20 9.21
N ILE A 222 -0.87 -2.71 9.33
CA ILE A 222 -0.47 -1.38 8.85
C ILE A 222 0.34 -1.57 7.57
N LEU A 223 -0.12 -0.98 6.47
CA LEU A 223 0.52 -1.11 5.17
C LEU A 223 1.03 0.25 4.69
N PHE A 224 2.30 0.30 4.34
CA PHE A 224 2.94 1.45 3.72
C PHE A 224 3.07 1.21 2.22
N ILE A 225 2.59 2.16 1.40
CA ILE A 225 2.58 2.03 -0.07
C ILE A 225 3.35 3.20 -0.68
N GLU A 226 4.31 2.90 -1.55
CA GLU A 226 5.07 3.91 -2.27
C GLU A 226 4.54 4.08 -3.69
N GLU A 227 4.20 5.33 -4.03
CA GLU A 227 3.82 5.81 -5.36
C GLU A 227 2.97 4.84 -6.20
N PRO A 228 1.77 4.44 -5.73
CA PRO A 228 0.93 3.48 -6.44
C PRO A 228 0.54 3.96 -7.85
N GLU A 229 0.56 5.26 -8.10
CA GLU A 229 0.30 5.85 -9.42
C GLU A 229 1.34 5.50 -10.48
N SER A 230 2.55 5.12 -10.12
CA SER A 230 3.66 4.91 -11.05
C SER A 230 3.42 3.81 -12.09
N PHE A 231 2.43 2.96 -11.87
CA PHE A 231 2.05 1.85 -12.75
C PHE A 231 0.58 1.83 -13.16
N ILE A 232 -0.20 2.83 -12.73
CA ILE A 232 -1.64 2.91 -13.01
C ILE A 232 -1.92 4.13 -13.89
N CYS A 233 -2.57 3.92 -15.03
CA CYS A 233 -2.97 5.06 -15.86
C CYS A 233 -3.97 5.96 -15.12
N PRO A 234 -3.97 7.29 -15.35
CA PRO A 234 -4.79 8.25 -14.60
C PRO A 234 -6.27 7.87 -14.50
N VAL A 235 -6.85 7.37 -15.59
CA VAL A 235 -8.28 6.94 -15.64
C VAL A 235 -8.57 5.79 -14.67
N SER A 236 -7.59 4.92 -14.44
CA SER A 236 -7.73 3.74 -13.57
C SER A 236 -7.40 4.01 -12.11
N GLN A 237 -6.73 5.12 -11.80
CA GLN A 237 -6.29 5.42 -10.43
C GLN A 237 -7.48 5.55 -9.46
N LYS A 238 -8.58 6.15 -9.88
CA LYS A 238 -9.80 6.22 -9.07
C LYS A 238 -10.35 4.82 -8.76
N ASN A 239 -10.38 3.94 -9.75
CA ASN A 239 -10.86 2.57 -9.55
C ASN A 239 -9.94 1.77 -8.61
N PHE A 240 -8.63 2.02 -8.68
CA PHE A 240 -7.67 1.45 -7.73
C PHE A 240 -7.93 1.95 -6.31
N MET A 241 -8.21 3.23 -6.12
CA MET A 241 -8.55 3.80 -4.82
C MET A 241 -9.86 3.24 -4.25
N ASP A 242 -10.86 2.98 -5.10
CA ASP A 242 -12.09 2.29 -4.70
C ASP A 242 -11.81 0.86 -4.21
N PHE A 243 -10.92 0.13 -4.89
CA PHE A 243 -10.46 -1.19 -4.44
C PHE A 243 -9.68 -1.11 -3.13
N LEU A 244 -8.84 -0.10 -2.98
CA LEU A 244 -8.10 0.13 -1.75
C LEU A 244 -9.05 0.40 -0.57
N ALA A 245 -10.07 1.26 -0.76
CA ALA A 245 -11.08 1.54 0.26
C ALA A 245 -11.88 0.27 0.65
N TYR A 246 -12.27 -0.53 -0.34
CA TYR A 246 -12.89 -1.85 -0.11
C TYR A 246 -11.98 -2.76 0.73
N THR A 247 -10.69 -2.85 0.38
CA THR A 247 -9.74 -3.73 1.09
C THR A 247 -9.47 -3.23 2.51
N ILE A 248 -9.28 -1.92 2.68
CA ILE A 248 -9.12 -1.29 3.99
C ILE A 248 -10.32 -1.62 4.89
N ASP A 249 -11.54 -1.46 4.39
CA ASP A 249 -12.73 -1.74 5.20
C ASP A 249 -12.88 -3.23 5.50
N THR A 250 -12.70 -4.12 4.54
CA THR A 250 -12.92 -5.57 4.74
C THR A 250 -11.87 -6.20 5.63
N LYS A 251 -10.63 -5.72 5.57
CA LYS A 251 -9.49 -6.23 6.34
C LYS A 251 -9.13 -5.37 7.55
N LYS A 252 -9.75 -4.19 7.71
CA LYS A 252 -9.45 -3.23 8.78
C LYS A 252 -7.98 -2.78 8.78
N LEU A 253 -7.45 -2.51 7.59
CA LEU A 253 -6.07 -2.04 7.42
C LEU A 253 -5.94 -0.56 7.81
N ASN A 254 -4.77 -0.17 8.29
CA ASN A 254 -4.32 1.21 8.23
C ASN A 254 -3.33 1.34 7.08
N VAL A 255 -3.56 2.29 6.18
CA VAL A 255 -2.69 2.51 5.03
C VAL A 255 -2.11 3.90 5.07
N LEU A 256 -0.79 3.98 4.99
CA LEU A 256 -0.06 5.23 4.73
C LEU A 256 0.58 5.11 3.35
N MET A 257 0.42 6.13 2.51
CA MET A 257 1.03 6.13 1.18
C MET A 257 1.72 7.44 0.86
N ALA A 258 2.80 7.35 0.08
CA ALA A 258 3.40 8.51 -0.56
C ALA A 258 2.88 8.62 -2.00
N THR A 259 2.42 9.80 -2.39
CA THR A 259 1.88 10.04 -3.74
C THR A 259 2.10 11.48 -4.18
N HIS A 260 2.13 11.69 -5.49
CA HIS A 260 2.07 13.01 -6.11
C HIS A 260 0.88 13.14 -7.07
N SER A 261 0.03 12.13 -7.16
CA SER A 261 -1.10 12.09 -8.09
C SER A 261 -2.36 12.72 -7.50
N GLU A 262 -2.91 13.70 -8.19
CA GLU A 262 -4.22 14.30 -7.88
C GLU A 262 -5.35 13.27 -7.95
N HIS A 263 -5.27 12.31 -8.87
CA HIS A 263 -6.29 11.26 -9.03
C HIS A 263 -6.32 10.27 -7.85
N ILE A 264 -5.16 10.02 -7.23
CA ILE A 264 -5.05 9.24 -6.00
C ILE A 264 -5.61 10.02 -4.80
N LEU A 265 -5.35 11.33 -4.74
CA LEU A 265 -5.79 12.18 -3.63
C LEU A 265 -7.28 12.54 -3.71
N SER A 266 -7.84 12.71 -4.91
CA SER A 266 -9.18 13.27 -5.12
C SER A 266 -10.34 12.50 -4.44
N PRO A 267 -10.30 11.17 -4.28
CA PRO A 267 -11.36 10.44 -3.58
C PRO A 267 -11.30 10.60 -2.06
N GLN A 268 -10.21 11.13 -1.52
CA GLN A 268 -9.94 11.23 -0.09
C GLN A 268 -10.48 12.55 0.48
N GLY A 269 -10.88 12.54 1.75
CA GLY A 269 -11.16 13.77 2.48
C GLY A 269 -9.88 14.53 2.85
N LEU A 270 -9.95 15.85 3.01
CA LEU A 270 -8.80 16.69 3.36
C LEU A 270 -8.07 16.19 4.62
N ASN A 271 -8.81 15.70 5.62
CA ASN A 271 -8.24 15.16 6.85
C ASN A 271 -7.43 13.84 6.69
N SER A 272 -7.36 13.33 5.47
CA SER A 272 -6.61 12.11 5.11
C SER A 272 -5.34 12.44 4.31
N VAL A 273 -5.03 13.72 4.12
CA VAL A 273 -3.90 14.14 3.29
C VAL A 273 -2.94 14.97 4.14
N LEU A 274 -1.68 14.53 4.19
CA LEU A 274 -0.57 15.24 4.81
C LEU A 274 0.25 15.91 3.71
N VAL A 275 0.39 17.23 3.78
CA VAL A 275 1.19 17.98 2.82
C VAL A 275 2.59 18.19 3.38
N LEU A 276 3.58 17.60 2.72
CA LEU A 276 4.99 17.85 3.00
C LEU A 276 5.50 18.96 2.09
N ALA A 277 5.94 20.06 2.69
CA ALA A 277 6.44 21.24 1.99
C ALA A 277 7.78 21.68 2.56
N LYS A 278 8.48 22.57 1.86
CA LYS A 278 9.72 23.20 2.33
C LYS A 278 9.51 24.71 2.45
N LYS A 279 9.75 25.23 3.65
CA LYS A 279 9.67 26.64 3.96
C LYS A 279 11.06 27.12 4.39
N GLY A 280 11.72 27.87 3.50
CA GLY A 280 13.12 28.24 3.72
C GLY A 280 14.04 27.02 3.78
N LYS A 281 14.70 26.80 4.91
CA LYS A 281 15.61 25.67 5.14
C LYS A 281 14.94 24.46 5.82
N LYS A 282 13.71 24.62 6.33
CA LYS A 282 13.00 23.59 7.08
C LYS A 282 11.86 22.96 6.27
N TYR A 283 11.57 21.69 6.58
CA TYR A 283 10.38 20.98 6.11
C TYR A 283 9.22 21.23 7.06
N THR A 284 8.04 21.35 6.50
CA THR A 284 6.76 21.49 7.23
C THR A 284 5.82 20.37 6.83
N ILE A 285 5.05 19.86 7.79
CA ILE A 285 4.00 18.88 7.55
C ILE A 285 2.70 19.48 8.08
N SER A 286 1.66 19.46 7.26
CA SER A 286 0.32 19.93 7.62
C SER A 286 -0.77 19.04 7.05
N ASN A 287 -1.95 19.08 7.66
CA ASN A 287 -3.17 18.49 7.10
C ASN A 287 -3.80 19.47 6.12
#